data_197026984df4e64394f71a3a5c1cbc2d
#
_entry.id   197026984df4e64394f71a3a5c1cbc2d
#
_cell.length_a   1.000
_cell.length_b   1.000
_cell.length_c   1.000
_cell.angle_alpha   90.00
_cell.angle_beta   90.00
_cell.angle_gamma   90.00
#
_symmetry.space_group_name_H-M   'P 1'
#
loop_
_entity.id
_entity.type
_entity.pdbx_description
1 polymer ?
#
loop_
_entity_poly.entity_id
_entity_poly.type
_entity_poly.pdbx_seq_one_letter_code
_entity_poly.pdbx_strand_id
1 'polypeptide(L)'
;MTTATTFPSYQASSGWNDLLAKRTPLTRAPAEKHFDAIVIGAGVTGLAAARRIAEIEPQARILIVDASTIGEGSSGRNSGFLINLPHNTGMSGHGSPVAVAKKQIALYNTGLEWLKSLIDRHGIDCGWNPIGKYHAAATPDGAKRLKASLRQYQDWGVVYQELGRDALEHQLGTSHYHYGYHSDNNVFVQPAALVRGLADHLPPNVQLWEGEPVLALHEGKPHRVVTRTAELTTRRVIVANNGFARKLGLARDRVFTIYTYAGFTGPLDDDELAKLGPAREWGVIPANRLGTTLRKAAAGRFMVRSAYSYEREQPLAEVQKMLQACYQMRYPRMRGHELPLVWGGVTALTRNGALYFGQISDGIYISIGCNGAGMLKGSMFGKLLGEMACGEQSPQLADALGFEKPSWLPPEPIRRIAVTSAIRYQKHKAGIEC
;
A
#
# COMPACT_ATOMS: atom_id res chain seq x y z
N MET A 1 0.02 9.45 30.94
CA MET A 1 -0.17 9.90 29.53
C MET A 1 0.56 8.92 28.65
N THR A 2 -0.15 8.07 27.91
CA THR A 2 0.46 7.16 26.93
C THR A 2 1.03 8.01 25.82
N THR A 3 2.34 8.07 25.67
CA THR A 3 3.04 8.72 24.56
C THR A 3 2.50 8.12 23.26
N ALA A 4 1.92 8.97 22.43
CA ALA A 4 1.43 8.54 21.13
C ALA A 4 2.60 7.98 20.31
N THR A 5 2.56 6.69 19.97
CA THR A 5 3.62 6.04 19.20
C THR A 5 3.73 6.65 17.79
N THR A 6 4.95 6.94 17.35
CA THR A 6 5.25 7.50 16.01
C THR A 6 5.27 6.42 14.93
N PHE A 7 5.01 5.17 15.28
CA PHE A 7 5.09 3.99 14.42
C PHE A 7 3.98 3.00 14.81
N PRO A 8 3.63 2.05 13.91
CA PRO A 8 2.66 0.99 14.21
C PRO A 8 3.23 -0.01 15.21
N SER A 9 2.34 -0.52 16.07
CA SER A 9 2.59 -1.72 16.87
C SER A 9 1.53 -2.75 16.44
N TYR A 10 1.94 -3.75 15.67
CA TYR A 10 1.05 -4.79 15.19
C TYR A 10 1.01 -5.99 16.14
N GLN A 11 -0.19 -6.62 16.29
CA GLN A 11 -0.36 -7.79 17.15
C GLN A 11 0.25 -9.07 16.57
N ALA A 12 0.46 -9.12 15.24
CA ALA A 12 1.05 -10.26 14.54
C ALA A 12 1.92 -9.80 13.38
N SER A 13 2.88 -10.63 12.98
CA SER A 13 3.60 -10.53 11.71
C SER A 13 2.64 -10.63 10.54
N SER A 14 3.04 -10.20 9.35
CA SER A 14 2.21 -10.41 8.16
C SER A 14 2.33 -11.84 7.68
N GLY A 15 1.23 -12.45 7.25
CA GLY A 15 1.26 -13.77 6.65
C GLY A 15 2.19 -13.87 5.44
N TRP A 16 2.46 -12.76 4.77
CA TRP A 16 3.48 -12.71 3.71
C TRP A 16 4.91 -12.89 4.23
N ASN A 17 5.22 -12.31 5.39
CA ASN A 17 6.53 -12.49 6.04
C ASN A 17 6.68 -13.90 6.59
N ASP A 18 5.59 -14.49 7.11
CA ASP A 18 5.60 -15.85 7.66
C ASP A 18 5.86 -16.92 6.58
N LEU A 19 5.63 -16.60 5.32
CA LEU A 19 5.96 -17.45 4.16
C LEU A 19 7.41 -17.30 3.68
N LEU A 20 8.18 -16.41 4.27
CA LEU A 20 9.59 -16.17 3.91
C LEU A 20 10.52 -16.65 5.02
N ALA A 21 11.77 -16.89 4.66
CA ALA A 21 12.82 -17.12 5.65
C ALA A 21 12.89 -15.96 6.66
N LYS A 22 13.19 -16.27 7.91
CA LYS A 22 13.36 -15.25 8.95
C LYS A 22 14.48 -14.28 8.55
N ARG A 23 14.19 -12.98 8.66
CA ARG A 23 15.16 -11.92 8.41
C ARG A 23 15.80 -11.49 9.73
N THR A 24 17.14 -11.38 9.72
CA THR A 24 17.87 -10.72 10.80
C THR A 24 17.85 -9.21 10.52
N PRO A 25 17.24 -8.39 11.39
CA PRO A 25 17.18 -6.95 11.16
C PRO A 25 18.55 -6.30 11.34
N LEU A 26 18.82 -5.24 10.57
CA LEU A 26 20.02 -4.43 10.66
C LEU A 26 19.88 -3.37 11.77
N THR A 27 20.07 -3.79 13.02
CA THR A 27 19.83 -2.96 14.22
C THR A 27 21.05 -2.17 14.69
N ARG A 28 22.21 -2.32 14.03
CA ARG A 28 23.41 -1.60 14.40
C ARG A 28 23.25 -0.10 14.11
N ALA A 29 23.38 0.73 15.15
CA ALA A 29 23.38 2.17 14.98
C ALA A 29 24.53 2.62 14.08
N PRO A 30 24.31 3.66 13.25
CA PRO A 30 25.38 4.24 12.47
C PRO A 30 26.46 4.85 13.38
N ALA A 31 27.72 4.76 12.96
CA ALA A 31 28.81 5.41 13.68
C ALA A 31 28.75 6.92 13.54
N GLU A 32 28.33 7.39 12.38
CA GLU A 32 28.19 8.80 12.05
C GLU A 32 26.92 9.40 12.65
N LYS A 33 26.98 10.66 12.98
CA LYS A 33 25.81 11.45 13.45
C LYS A 33 25.30 12.42 12.39
N HIS A 34 26.04 12.61 11.31
CA HIS A 34 25.70 13.52 10.24
C HIS A 34 25.61 12.79 8.89
N PHE A 35 24.50 13.02 8.18
CA PHE A 35 24.21 12.45 6.85
C PHE A 35 23.80 13.55 5.88
N ASP A 36 24.01 13.32 4.59
CA ASP A 36 23.56 14.23 3.54
C ASP A 36 22.05 14.14 3.31
N ALA A 37 21.47 12.94 3.54
CA ALA A 37 20.04 12.73 3.57
C ALA A 37 19.66 11.68 4.62
N ILE A 38 18.55 11.91 5.34
CA ILE A 38 17.93 10.91 6.21
C ILE A 38 16.50 10.62 5.71
N VAL A 39 16.22 9.34 5.50
CA VAL A 39 14.91 8.84 5.05
C VAL A 39 14.19 8.19 6.23
N ILE A 40 13.00 8.67 6.55
CA ILE A 40 12.17 8.15 7.64
C ILE A 40 11.17 7.16 7.08
N GLY A 41 11.41 5.87 7.30
CA GLY A 41 10.61 4.75 6.82
C GLY A 41 11.24 4.03 5.63
N ALA A 42 11.41 2.70 5.76
CA ALA A 42 11.95 1.79 4.75
C ALA A 42 10.87 0.97 4.03
N GLY A 43 9.70 1.55 3.82
CA GLY A 43 8.72 1.05 2.87
C GLY A 43 9.16 1.32 1.43
N VAL A 44 8.36 0.86 0.45
CA VAL A 44 8.68 1.06 -0.99
C VAL A 44 8.99 2.51 -1.34
N THR A 45 8.35 3.48 -0.69
CA THR A 45 8.59 4.92 -0.93
C THR A 45 9.97 5.36 -0.46
N GLY A 46 10.35 5.00 0.77
CA GLY A 46 11.65 5.38 1.33
C GLY A 46 12.81 4.67 0.64
N LEU A 47 12.67 3.38 0.34
CA LEU A 47 13.66 2.61 -0.41
C LEU A 47 13.89 3.20 -1.81
N ALA A 48 12.81 3.57 -2.51
CA ALA A 48 12.90 4.21 -3.83
C ALA A 48 13.57 5.58 -3.76
N ALA A 49 13.22 6.42 -2.77
CA ALA A 49 13.82 7.74 -2.59
C ALA A 49 15.31 7.66 -2.28
N ALA A 50 15.69 6.81 -1.30
CA ALA A 50 17.10 6.64 -0.93
C ALA A 50 17.95 6.13 -2.09
N ARG A 51 17.44 5.10 -2.81
CA ARG A 51 18.10 4.58 -4.02
C ARG A 51 18.30 5.69 -5.04
N ARG A 52 17.26 6.48 -5.32
CA ARG A 52 17.35 7.51 -6.35
C ARG A 52 18.32 8.64 -5.97
N ILE A 53 18.35 9.05 -4.70
CA ILE A 53 19.38 10.00 -4.21
C ILE A 53 20.77 9.41 -4.39
N ALA A 54 20.98 8.14 -4.02
CA ALA A 54 22.26 7.46 -4.14
C ALA A 54 22.74 7.31 -5.58
N GLU A 55 21.82 7.11 -6.53
CA GLU A 55 22.11 7.03 -7.97
C GLU A 55 22.54 8.40 -8.54
N ILE A 56 21.92 9.50 -8.09
CA ILE A 56 22.22 10.86 -8.54
C ILE A 56 23.49 11.40 -7.86
N GLU A 57 23.64 11.13 -6.56
CA GLU A 57 24.76 11.59 -5.74
C GLU A 57 25.53 10.40 -5.14
N PRO A 58 26.40 9.73 -5.91
CA PRO A 58 27.09 8.50 -5.45
C PRO A 58 28.01 8.72 -4.22
N GLN A 59 28.39 9.95 -3.91
CA GLN A 59 29.21 10.29 -2.76
C GLN A 59 28.40 10.72 -1.52
N ALA A 60 27.09 10.89 -1.66
CA ALA A 60 26.23 11.26 -0.54
C ALA A 60 26.13 10.13 0.48
N ARG A 61 26.19 10.47 1.76
CA ARG A 61 25.93 9.54 2.86
C ARG A 61 24.45 9.57 3.18
N ILE A 62 23.77 8.48 2.93
CA ILE A 62 22.31 8.38 3.06
C ILE A 62 22.01 7.37 4.16
N LEU A 63 21.11 7.72 5.09
CA LEU A 63 20.60 6.83 6.12
C LEU A 63 19.10 6.64 5.96
N ILE A 64 18.65 5.39 5.93
CA ILE A 64 17.24 5.04 6.10
C ILE A 64 17.05 4.57 7.53
N VAL A 65 16.04 5.10 8.23
CA VAL A 65 15.67 4.69 9.59
C VAL A 65 14.26 4.13 9.56
N ASP A 66 14.09 2.89 10.02
CA ASP A 66 12.76 2.26 10.14
C ASP A 66 12.50 1.78 11.56
N ALA A 67 11.29 1.98 12.03
CA ALA A 67 10.86 1.58 13.37
C ALA A 67 10.72 0.06 13.54
N SER A 68 10.63 -0.68 12.45
CA SER A 68 10.38 -2.12 12.41
C SER A 68 11.41 -2.83 11.56
N THR A 69 11.34 -4.15 11.52
CA THR A 69 12.05 -4.96 10.53
C THR A 69 11.45 -4.75 9.14
N ILE A 70 12.29 -4.76 8.10
CA ILE A 70 11.86 -4.60 6.71
C ILE A 70 10.83 -5.68 6.33
N GLY A 71 9.74 -5.23 5.70
CA GLY A 71 8.61 -6.07 5.36
C GLY A 71 7.50 -6.10 6.42
N GLU A 72 7.75 -5.62 7.64
CA GLU A 72 6.72 -5.53 8.69
C GLU A 72 5.88 -4.25 8.64
N GLY A 73 6.27 -3.26 7.85
CA GLY A 73 5.43 -2.08 7.58
C GLY A 73 4.34 -2.35 6.54
N SER A 74 3.52 -1.33 6.24
CA SER A 74 2.38 -1.43 5.30
C SER A 74 2.75 -1.96 3.92
N SER A 75 4.00 -1.74 3.48
CA SER A 75 4.49 -2.21 2.19
C SER A 75 4.61 -3.74 2.09
N GLY A 76 4.85 -4.45 3.20
CA GLY A 76 4.89 -5.92 3.25
C GLY A 76 3.61 -6.57 3.79
N ARG A 77 2.56 -5.78 4.09
CA ARG A 77 1.32 -6.26 4.73
C ARG A 77 0.07 -6.15 3.86
N ASN A 78 0.21 -5.64 2.64
CA ASN A 78 -0.89 -5.41 1.70
C ASN A 78 -1.20 -6.66 0.86
N SER A 79 -2.19 -6.55 -0.04
CA SER A 79 -2.66 -7.69 -0.84
C SER A 79 -1.77 -8.01 -2.06
N GLY A 80 -0.67 -7.28 -2.29
CA GLY A 80 0.29 -7.55 -3.36
C GLY A 80 -0.17 -7.19 -4.76
N PHE A 81 -1.06 -6.20 -4.91
CA PHE A 81 -1.49 -5.64 -6.19
C PHE A 81 -0.64 -4.42 -6.54
N LEU A 82 0.02 -4.44 -7.68
CA LEU A 82 0.67 -3.29 -8.31
C LEU A 82 -0.25 -2.74 -9.41
N ILE A 83 -1.12 -1.81 -9.04
CA ILE A 83 -2.15 -1.27 -9.95
C ILE A 83 -1.62 -0.01 -10.61
N ASN A 84 -1.56 0.01 -11.93
CA ASN A 84 -1.11 1.15 -12.74
C ASN A 84 -2.26 2.04 -13.27
N LEU A 85 -3.39 2.03 -12.59
CA LEU A 85 -4.53 2.92 -12.85
C LEU A 85 -4.76 3.89 -11.71
N PRO A 86 -5.33 5.07 -11.99
CA PRO A 86 -5.82 5.95 -10.95
C PRO A 86 -6.84 5.24 -10.06
N HIS A 87 -6.61 5.26 -8.76
CA HIS A 87 -7.51 4.66 -7.79
C HIS A 87 -8.03 5.76 -6.87
N ASN A 88 -9.21 6.26 -7.17
CA ASN A 88 -9.85 7.29 -6.35
C ASN A 88 -10.63 6.65 -5.20
N THR A 89 -10.00 6.54 -4.05
CA THR A 89 -10.63 6.11 -2.79
C THR A 89 -11.06 7.27 -1.91
N GLY A 90 -10.95 8.51 -2.41
CA GLY A 90 -11.34 9.71 -1.67
C GLY A 90 -12.83 9.71 -1.28
N MET A 91 -13.16 10.40 -0.19
CA MET A 91 -14.55 10.53 0.30
C MET A 91 -15.44 11.31 -0.68
N SER A 92 -14.87 12.17 -1.52
CA SER A 92 -15.58 12.99 -2.50
C SER A 92 -16.17 12.20 -3.68
N GLY A 93 -15.64 11.02 -3.99
CA GLY A 93 -16.18 10.16 -5.06
C GLY A 93 -16.07 10.67 -6.49
N HIS A 94 -15.47 11.84 -6.71
CA HIS A 94 -15.28 12.40 -8.04
C HIS A 94 -14.03 11.79 -8.69
N GLY A 95 -14.17 11.32 -9.94
CA GLY A 95 -13.06 10.84 -10.75
C GLY A 95 -12.11 11.98 -11.16
N SER A 96 -10.85 11.63 -11.45
CA SER A 96 -9.92 12.58 -12.05
C SER A 96 -10.37 12.98 -13.46
N PRO A 97 -10.18 14.25 -13.88
CA PRO A 97 -10.36 14.63 -15.28
C PRO A 97 -9.55 13.72 -16.20
N VAL A 98 -10.06 13.44 -17.40
CA VAL A 98 -9.44 12.47 -18.34
C VAL A 98 -7.97 12.77 -18.58
N ALA A 99 -7.60 14.04 -18.80
CA ALA A 99 -6.22 14.43 -19.03
C ALA A 99 -5.32 14.13 -17.83
N VAL A 100 -5.80 14.38 -16.60
CA VAL A 100 -5.08 14.08 -15.36
C VAL A 100 -4.94 12.57 -15.17
N ALA A 101 -6.00 11.81 -15.44
CA ALA A 101 -5.96 10.35 -15.35
C ALA A 101 -4.95 9.74 -16.31
N LYS A 102 -4.89 10.21 -17.56
CA LYS A 102 -3.89 9.77 -18.57
C LYS A 102 -2.46 10.07 -18.13
N LYS A 103 -2.20 11.26 -17.55
CA LYS A 103 -0.88 11.58 -16.96
C LYS A 103 -0.53 10.66 -15.80
N GLN A 104 -1.48 10.35 -14.92
CA GLN A 104 -1.27 9.42 -13.82
C GLN A 104 -0.97 7.99 -14.33
N ILE A 105 -1.68 7.51 -15.35
CA ILE A 105 -1.44 6.22 -15.99
C ILE A 105 -0.02 6.16 -16.58
N ALA A 106 0.38 7.18 -17.34
CA ALA A 106 1.72 7.27 -17.91
C ALA A 106 2.79 7.25 -16.81
N LEU A 107 2.59 8.03 -15.74
CA LEU A 107 3.50 8.06 -14.60
C LEU A 107 3.61 6.69 -13.90
N TYR A 108 2.47 6.01 -13.69
CA TYR A 108 2.46 4.69 -13.06
C TYR A 108 3.09 3.62 -13.94
N ASN A 109 2.92 3.68 -15.26
CA ASN A 109 3.60 2.79 -16.20
C ASN A 109 5.12 2.97 -16.13
N THR A 110 5.62 4.21 -16.15
CA THR A 110 7.04 4.50 -15.93
C THR A 110 7.54 3.94 -14.59
N GLY A 111 6.74 4.06 -13.52
CA GLY A 111 7.07 3.49 -12.22
C GLY A 111 7.10 1.96 -12.23
N LEU A 112 6.21 1.32 -12.97
CA LEU A 112 6.16 -0.13 -13.12
C LEU A 112 7.39 -0.66 -13.87
N GLU A 113 7.76 0.00 -14.98
CA GLU A 113 8.95 -0.32 -15.78
C GLU A 113 10.23 -0.15 -14.96
N TRP A 114 10.35 0.96 -14.22
CA TRP A 114 11.49 1.19 -13.34
C TRP A 114 11.59 0.13 -12.25
N LEU A 115 10.49 -0.19 -11.59
CA LEU A 115 10.46 -1.22 -10.55
C LEU A 115 10.82 -2.60 -11.13
N LYS A 116 10.28 -2.94 -12.31
CA LYS A 116 10.63 -4.18 -13.02
C LYS A 116 12.12 -4.24 -13.35
N SER A 117 12.70 -3.15 -13.82
CA SER A 117 14.13 -3.09 -14.12
C SER A 117 15.02 -3.35 -12.91
N LEU A 118 14.61 -2.91 -11.72
CA LEU A 118 15.32 -3.22 -10.47
C LEU A 118 15.19 -4.69 -10.09
N ILE A 119 13.98 -5.24 -10.20
CA ILE A 119 13.72 -6.65 -9.92
C ILE A 119 14.59 -7.54 -10.81
N ASP A 120 14.65 -7.26 -12.12
CA ASP A 120 15.45 -8.03 -13.07
C ASP A 120 16.95 -7.86 -12.84
N ARG A 121 17.41 -6.64 -12.64
CA ARG A 121 18.83 -6.33 -12.39
C ARG A 121 19.39 -7.05 -11.18
N HIS A 122 18.58 -7.18 -10.13
CA HIS A 122 19.01 -7.74 -8.85
C HIS A 122 18.52 -9.16 -8.61
N GLY A 123 17.79 -9.76 -9.55
CA GLY A 123 17.24 -11.12 -9.41
C GLY A 123 16.28 -11.25 -8.22
N ILE A 124 15.45 -10.23 -7.94
CA ILE A 124 14.55 -10.25 -6.78
C ILE A 124 13.39 -11.22 -7.05
N ASP A 125 13.39 -12.34 -6.33
CA ASP A 125 12.27 -13.28 -6.37
C ASP A 125 11.11 -12.76 -5.50
N CYS A 126 10.18 -12.07 -6.13
CA CYS A 126 8.97 -11.55 -5.49
C CYS A 126 7.67 -12.07 -6.16
N GLY A 127 7.76 -13.12 -6.97
CA GLY A 127 6.59 -13.68 -7.66
C GLY A 127 5.92 -12.67 -8.59
N TRP A 128 6.70 -11.93 -9.39
CA TRP A 128 6.19 -10.97 -10.36
C TRP A 128 5.30 -11.63 -11.42
N ASN A 129 4.00 -11.31 -11.42
CA ASN A 129 3.03 -11.96 -12.29
C ASN A 129 2.04 -10.94 -12.92
N PRO A 130 2.20 -10.59 -14.21
CA PRO A 130 1.40 -9.55 -14.89
C PRO A 130 0.11 -10.11 -15.49
N ILE A 131 -0.72 -10.75 -14.71
CA ILE A 131 -1.97 -11.40 -15.18
C ILE A 131 -3.22 -10.54 -15.01
N GLY A 132 -3.07 -9.27 -14.68
CA GLY A 132 -4.22 -8.40 -14.46
C GLY A 132 -4.96 -8.68 -13.14
N LYS A 133 -6.22 -8.28 -13.09
CA LYS A 133 -7.10 -8.45 -11.92
C LYS A 133 -8.55 -8.45 -12.32
N TYR A 134 -9.38 -9.06 -11.49
CA TYR A 134 -10.84 -8.98 -11.57
C TYR A 134 -11.39 -7.85 -10.71
N HIS A 135 -12.45 -7.22 -11.19
CA HIS A 135 -13.40 -6.49 -10.36
C HIS A 135 -14.72 -7.24 -10.41
N ALA A 136 -15.34 -7.51 -9.27
CA ALA A 136 -16.57 -8.27 -9.22
C ALA A 136 -17.59 -7.71 -8.23
N ALA A 137 -18.86 -7.86 -8.55
CA ALA A 137 -20.02 -7.39 -7.81
C ALA A 137 -20.97 -8.54 -7.52
N ALA A 138 -21.39 -8.62 -6.25
CA ALA A 138 -22.41 -9.57 -5.79
C ALA A 138 -23.81 -8.94 -5.70
N THR A 139 -23.92 -7.63 -5.89
CA THR A 139 -25.19 -6.88 -5.78
C THR A 139 -25.47 -6.08 -7.05
N PRO A 140 -26.76 -5.78 -7.35
CA PRO A 140 -27.11 -4.89 -8.47
C PRO A 140 -26.48 -3.49 -8.36
N ASP A 141 -26.41 -2.95 -7.14
CA ASP A 141 -25.75 -1.66 -6.86
C ASP A 141 -24.24 -1.73 -7.14
N GLY A 142 -23.59 -2.83 -6.76
CA GLY A 142 -22.19 -3.10 -7.09
C GLY A 142 -21.96 -3.14 -8.60
N ALA A 143 -22.79 -3.89 -9.33
CA ALA A 143 -22.74 -3.98 -10.79
C ALA A 143 -22.91 -2.60 -11.46
N LYS A 144 -23.85 -1.78 -10.98
CA LYS A 144 -24.04 -0.40 -11.48
C LYS A 144 -22.78 0.45 -11.30
N ARG A 145 -22.08 0.31 -10.14
CA ARG A 145 -20.82 1.04 -9.88
C ARG A 145 -19.70 0.58 -10.81
N LEU A 146 -19.55 -0.74 -11.00
CA LEU A 146 -18.53 -1.26 -11.92
C LEU A 146 -18.77 -0.77 -13.35
N LYS A 147 -20.02 -0.81 -13.84
CA LYS A 147 -20.38 -0.24 -15.16
C LYS A 147 -20.06 1.25 -15.27
N ALA A 148 -20.27 2.02 -14.20
CA ALA A 148 -19.87 3.43 -14.18
C ALA A 148 -18.34 3.61 -14.25
N SER A 149 -17.58 2.73 -13.62
CA SER A 149 -16.12 2.72 -13.70
C SER A 149 -15.61 2.37 -15.11
N LEU A 150 -16.30 1.49 -15.82
CA LEU A 150 -15.93 1.10 -17.19
C LEU A 150 -16.05 2.26 -18.19
N ARG A 151 -17.01 3.19 -18.00
CA ARG A 151 -17.06 4.41 -18.79
C ARG A 151 -15.79 5.24 -18.67
N GLN A 152 -15.28 5.37 -17.44
CA GLN A 152 -14.00 6.05 -17.21
C GLN A 152 -12.83 5.29 -17.86
N TYR A 153 -12.84 3.96 -17.85
CA TYR A 153 -11.82 3.14 -18.51
C TYR A 153 -11.81 3.37 -20.02
N GLN A 154 -12.98 3.46 -20.65
CA GLN A 154 -13.12 3.82 -22.07
C GLN A 154 -12.48 5.18 -22.35
N ASP A 155 -12.81 6.20 -21.56
CA ASP A 155 -12.24 7.55 -21.71
C ASP A 155 -10.71 7.57 -21.54
N TRP A 156 -10.17 6.68 -20.70
CA TRP A 156 -8.74 6.54 -20.45
C TRP A 156 -8.01 5.67 -21.47
N GLY A 157 -8.75 4.93 -22.31
CA GLY A 157 -8.20 3.96 -23.26
C GLY A 157 -7.73 2.67 -22.61
N VAL A 158 -8.33 2.29 -21.48
CA VAL A 158 -8.00 1.06 -20.75
C VAL A 158 -8.76 -0.11 -21.33
N VAL A 159 -8.04 -1.18 -21.66
CA VAL A 159 -8.63 -2.44 -22.16
C VAL A 159 -9.19 -3.25 -20.99
N TYR A 160 -10.38 -3.80 -21.17
CA TYR A 160 -11.03 -4.67 -20.20
C TYR A 160 -11.94 -5.68 -20.91
N GLN A 161 -12.29 -6.75 -20.20
CA GLN A 161 -13.25 -7.77 -20.63
C GLN A 161 -14.38 -7.84 -19.60
N GLU A 162 -15.61 -7.55 -19.98
CA GLU A 162 -16.79 -7.75 -19.14
C GLU A 162 -17.10 -9.23 -18.97
N LEU A 163 -17.53 -9.64 -17.78
CA LEU A 163 -17.79 -11.01 -17.39
C LEU A 163 -19.16 -11.11 -16.69
N GLY A 164 -20.00 -12.01 -17.20
CA GLY A 164 -21.24 -12.40 -16.54
C GLY A 164 -21.03 -13.43 -15.43
N ARG A 165 -22.14 -13.85 -14.81
CA ARG A 165 -22.13 -14.79 -13.69
C ARG A 165 -21.36 -16.08 -13.98
N ASP A 166 -21.69 -16.77 -15.09
CA ASP A 166 -21.13 -18.08 -15.40
C ASP A 166 -19.61 -18.01 -15.67
N ALA A 167 -19.17 -16.95 -16.36
CA ALA A 167 -17.76 -16.72 -16.60
C ALA A 167 -17.01 -16.42 -15.28
N LEU A 168 -17.60 -15.62 -14.39
CA LEU A 168 -17.01 -15.35 -13.06
C LEU A 168 -16.98 -16.61 -12.19
N GLU A 169 -18.04 -17.42 -12.20
CA GLU A 169 -18.07 -18.70 -11.47
C GLU A 169 -16.99 -19.65 -11.96
N HIS A 170 -16.81 -19.76 -13.27
CA HIS A 170 -15.74 -20.55 -13.85
C HIS A 170 -14.35 -20.04 -13.43
N GLN A 171 -14.10 -18.74 -13.56
CA GLN A 171 -12.78 -18.16 -13.29
C GLN A 171 -12.42 -18.11 -11.80
N LEU A 172 -13.39 -17.89 -10.92
CA LEU A 172 -13.17 -17.64 -9.51
C LEU A 172 -13.59 -18.80 -8.59
N GLY A 173 -14.27 -19.81 -9.13
CA GLY A 173 -14.76 -20.98 -8.37
C GLY A 173 -15.90 -20.67 -7.41
N THR A 174 -16.65 -19.60 -7.63
CA THR A 174 -17.77 -19.18 -6.75
C THR A 174 -18.89 -18.52 -7.53
N SER A 175 -20.14 -18.89 -7.20
CA SER A 175 -21.37 -18.28 -7.71
C SER A 175 -21.78 -16.98 -7.00
N HIS A 176 -20.95 -16.49 -6.08
CA HIS A 176 -21.22 -15.28 -5.28
C HIS A 176 -21.38 -14.03 -6.12
N TYR A 177 -20.64 -13.91 -7.24
CA TYR A 177 -20.61 -12.71 -8.06
C TYR A 177 -21.54 -12.84 -9.27
N HIS A 178 -22.20 -11.74 -9.65
CA HIS A 178 -23.16 -11.70 -10.74
C HIS A 178 -22.70 -10.92 -11.97
N TYR A 179 -21.76 -10.00 -11.76
CA TYR A 179 -21.20 -9.14 -12.79
C TYR A 179 -19.78 -8.73 -12.42
N GLY A 180 -18.93 -8.58 -13.39
CA GLY A 180 -17.58 -8.10 -13.20
C GLY A 180 -16.86 -7.82 -14.50
N TYR A 181 -15.59 -7.55 -14.37
CA TYR A 181 -14.67 -7.43 -15.51
C TYR A 181 -13.25 -7.82 -15.10
N HIS A 182 -12.47 -8.23 -16.09
CA HIS A 182 -11.03 -8.40 -15.99
C HIS A 182 -10.33 -7.22 -16.70
N SER A 183 -9.19 -6.77 -16.16
CA SER A 183 -8.31 -5.80 -16.82
C SER A 183 -6.85 -6.11 -16.52
N ASP A 184 -5.97 -5.91 -17.51
CA ASP A 184 -4.53 -6.25 -17.43
C ASP A 184 -3.71 -5.23 -16.59
N ASN A 185 -4.35 -4.18 -16.10
CA ASN A 185 -3.72 -3.09 -15.36
C ASN A 185 -3.39 -3.45 -13.91
N ASN A 186 -2.68 -4.54 -13.74
CA ASN A 186 -2.18 -5.01 -12.45
C ASN A 186 -1.06 -6.04 -12.63
N VAL A 187 -0.11 -6.01 -11.72
CA VAL A 187 0.86 -7.09 -11.52
C VAL A 187 0.71 -7.60 -10.08
N PHE A 188 0.69 -8.92 -9.90
CA PHE A 188 0.80 -9.51 -8.57
C PHE A 188 2.25 -9.66 -8.16
N VAL A 189 2.48 -9.46 -6.86
CA VAL A 189 3.77 -9.73 -6.21
C VAL A 189 3.53 -10.32 -4.82
N GLN A 190 4.53 -10.98 -4.28
CA GLN A 190 4.66 -11.23 -2.85
C GLN A 190 5.24 -9.95 -2.22
N PRO A 191 4.42 -9.14 -1.51
CA PRO A 191 4.81 -7.78 -1.18
C PRO A 191 5.96 -7.69 -0.17
N ALA A 192 6.07 -8.63 0.77
CA ALA A 192 7.18 -8.65 1.72
C ALA A 192 8.50 -9.07 1.04
N ALA A 193 8.46 -10.03 0.10
CA ALA A 193 9.62 -10.41 -0.69
C ALA A 193 10.14 -9.26 -1.54
N LEU A 194 9.23 -8.52 -2.19
CA LEU A 194 9.61 -7.33 -2.97
C LEU A 194 10.31 -6.29 -2.11
N VAL A 195 9.73 -5.93 -0.95
CA VAL A 195 10.30 -4.89 -0.08
C VAL A 195 11.65 -5.33 0.50
N ARG A 196 11.76 -6.60 0.95
CA ARG A 196 13.02 -7.17 1.44
C ARG A 196 14.08 -7.18 0.34
N GLY A 197 13.75 -7.66 -0.87
CA GLY A 197 14.67 -7.68 -1.99
C GLY A 197 15.16 -6.29 -2.39
N LEU A 198 14.30 -5.28 -2.41
CA LEU A 198 14.71 -3.90 -2.66
C LEU A 198 15.66 -3.36 -1.58
N ALA A 199 15.44 -3.71 -0.32
CA ALA A 199 16.28 -3.29 0.80
C ALA A 199 17.64 -4.00 0.80
N ASP A 200 17.68 -5.29 0.47
CA ASP A 200 18.91 -6.11 0.42
C ASP A 200 19.85 -5.70 -0.73
N HIS A 201 19.33 -4.96 -1.72
CA HIS A 201 20.09 -4.46 -2.88
C HIS A 201 20.16 -2.93 -2.92
N LEU A 202 20.21 -2.28 -1.77
CA LEU A 202 20.47 -0.84 -1.71
C LEU A 202 21.88 -0.50 -2.22
N PRO A 203 22.07 0.70 -2.83
CA PRO A 203 23.40 1.17 -3.19
C PRO A 203 24.36 1.24 -1.98
N PRO A 204 25.67 1.09 -2.17
CA PRO A 204 26.63 0.97 -1.07
C PRO A 204 26.74 2.22 -0.19
N ASN A 205 26.35 3.40 -0.70
CA ASN A 205 26.32 4.65 0.04
C ASN A 205 25.01 4.90 0.82
N VAL A 206 24.12 3.88 0.88
CA VAL A 206 22.90 3.90 1.68
C VAL A 206 23.03 2.95 2.86
N GLN A 207 22.98 3.49 4.07
CA GLN A 207 22.88 2.70 5.30
C GLN A 207 21.43 2.48 5.68
N LEU A 208 21.11 1.30 6.20
CA LEU A 208 19.78 0.95 6.71
C LEU A 208 19.87 0.63 8.21
N TRP A 209 19.02 1.29 9.00
CA TRP A 209 18.91 1.06 10.45
C TRP A 209 17.47 0.67 10.79
N GLU A 210 17.29 -0.61 11.11
CA GLU A 210 16.01 -1.23 11.43
C GLU A 210 15.75 -1.27 12.94
N GLY A 211 14.48 -1.33 13.33
CA GLY A 211 14.07 -1.42 14.73
C GLY A 211 14.23 -0.12 15.53
N GLU A 212 14.51 0.99 14.86
CA GLU A 212 14.75 2.27 15.51
C GLU A 212 13.72 3.33 15.09
N PRO A 213 12.76 3.68 15.94
CA PRO A 213 11.75 4.68 15.59
C PRO A 213 12.30 6.10 15.65
N VAL A 214 11.95 6.91 14.67
CA VAL A 214 12.09 8.37 14.75
C VAL A 214 10.96 8.91 15.62
N LEU A 215 11.32 9.62 16.69
CA LEU A 215 10.41 10.16 17.70
C LEU A 215 10.09 11.63 17.48
N ALA A 216 11.06 12.40 16.97
CA ALA A 216 10.88 13.82 16.67
C ALA A 216 11.72 14.25 15.47
N LEU A 217 11.23 15.26 14.78
CA LEU A 217 11.92 15.99 13.72
C LEU A 217 11.90 17.46 14.06
N HIS A 218 13.09 18.06 14.18
CA HIS A 218 13.26 19.50 14.42
C HIS A 218 13.85 20.15 13.17
N GLU A 219 13.11 21.09 12.63
CA GLU A 219 13.57 21.90 11.51
C GLU A 219 14.74 22.79 11.94
N GLY A 220 15.71 22.99 11.05
CA GLY A 220 16.91 23.79 11.29
C GLY A 220 17.92 23.66 10.18
N LYS A 221 19.08 24.25 10.35
CA LYS A 221 20.24 24.15 9.42
C LYS A 221 21.49 23.75 10.18
N PRO A 222 21.77 22.43 10.33
CA PRO A 222 21.05 21.27 9.81
C PRO A 222 19.76 20.92 10.57
N HIS A 223 18.88 20.11 9.95
CA HIS A 223 17.75 19.47 10.64
C HIS A 223 18.23 18.45 11.65
N ARG A 224 17.47 18.24 12.75
CA ARG A 224 17.73 17.21 13.75
C ARG A 224 16.64 16.15 13.72
N VAL A 225 17.06 14.92 13.56
CA VAL A 225 16.19 13.73 13.59
C VAL A 225 16.50 12.98 14.89
N VAL A 226 15.52 12.94 15.77
CA VAL A 226 15.64 12.30 17.09
C VAL A 226 15.01 10.91 17.00
N THR A 227 15.83 9.91 17.25
CA THR A 227 15.40 8.52 17.36
C THR A 227 15.28 8.12 18.83
N ARG A 228 14.98 6.86 19.12
CA ARG A 228 14.95 6.36 20.51
C ARG A 228 16.33 6.39 21.17
N THR A 229 17.40 6.13 20.41
CA THR A 229 18.74 5.92 20.96
C THR A 229 19.77 6.94 20.46
N ALA A 230 19.43 7.81 19.50
CA ALA A 230 20.37 8.78 18.93
C ALA A 230 19.69 10.08 18.48
N GLU A 231 20.50 11.13 18.41
CA GLU A 231 20.20 12.35 17.70
C GLU A 231 21.11 12.45 16.48
N LEU A 232 20.51 12.65 15.31
CA LEU A 232 21.17 12.69 14.00
C LEU A 232 20.91 14.04 13.35
N THR A 233 21.82 14.47 12.48
CA THR A 233 21.69 15.72 11.74
C THR A 233 21.79 15.50 10.24
N THR A 234 21.06 16.30 9.46
CA THR A 234 21.06 16.24 8.00
C THR A 234 20.59 17.54 7.37
N ARG A 235 20.97 17.76 6.10
CA ARG A 235 20.41 18.85 5.29
C ARG A 235 19.10 18.48 4.63
N ARG A 236 18.83 17.17 4.42
CA ARG A 236 17.64 16.69 3.71
C ARG A 236 16.96 15.59 4.49
N VAL A 237 15.66 15.76 4.74
CA VAL A 237 14.80 14.75 5.37
C VAL A 237 13.74 14.30 4.37
N ILE A 238 13.67 12.99 4.13
CA ILE A 238 12.64 12.37 3.31
C ILE A 238 11.63 11.67 4.22
N VAL A 239 10.41 12.17 4.27
CA VAL A 239 9.33 11.63 5.12
C VAL A 239 8.53 10.61 4.31
N ALA A 240 8.79 9.33 4.55
CA ALA A 240 8.21 8.19 3.82
C ALA A 240 7.48 7.18 4.74
N ASN A 241 7.20 7.57 5.99
CA ASN A 241 6.51 6.73 6.98
C ASN A 241 4.98 6.82 6.91
N ASN A 242 4.43 7.23 5.75
CA ASN A 242 3.02 7.27 5.42
C ASN A 242 2.17 7.98 6.51
N GLY A 243 1.08 7.37 6.97
CA GLY A 243 0.17 7.99 7.96
C GLY A 243 0.80 8.31 9.32
N PHE A 244 1.97 7.74 9.62
CA PHE A 244 2.70 8.02 10.87
C PHE A 244 3.45 9.35 10.86
N ALA A 245 3.62 10.01 9.71
CA ALA A 245 4.13 11.38 9.62
C ALA A 245 3.33 12.37 10.49
N ARG A 246 2.03 12.12 10.68
CA ARG A 246 1.18 12.90 11.60
C ARG A 246 1.69 12.92 13.05
N LYS A 247 2.31 11.85 13.48
CA LYS A 247 2.86 11.72 14.85
C LYS A 247 4.15 12.53 15.02
N LEU A 248 4.83 12.84 13.90
CA LEU A 248 5.95 13.77 13.86
C LEU A 248 5.50 15.24 13.71
N GLY A 249 4.20 15.51 13.75
CA GLY A 249 3.66 16.85 13.61
C GLY A 249 3.30 17.27 12.19
N LEU A 250 3.59 16.42 11.20
CA LEU A 250 3.44 16.74 9.78
C LEU A 250 2.06 16.30 9.25
N ALA A 251 1.47 17.08 8.36
CA ALA A 251 0.20 16.77 7.67
C ALA A 251 -0.96 16.32 8.58
N ARG A 252 -1.03 16.86 9.80
CA ARG A 252 -2.04 16.47 10.81
C ARG A 252 -3.48 16.66 10.37
N ASP A 253 -3.70 17.62 9.50
CA ASP A 253 -4.99 18.04 8.96
C ASP A 253 -5.21 17.59 7.49
N ARG A 254 -4.40 16.68 6.97
CA ARG A 254 -4.44 16.23 5.56
C ARG A 254 -4.66 14.75 5.41
N VAL A 255 -4.19 13.94 6.36
CA VAL A 255 -4.28 12.48 6.29
C VAL A 255 -4.86 11.90 7.57
N PHE A 256 -5.49 10.74 7.45
CA PHE A 256 -5.91 9.90 8.59
C PHE A 256 -5.57 8.45 8.27
N THR A 257 -5.51 7.61 9.30
CA THR A 257 -5.18 6.20 9.15
C THR A 257 -6.38 5.31 9.44
N ILE A 258 -6.52 4.26 8.66
CA ILE A 258 -7.40 3.13 8.96
C ILE A 258 -6.58 1.85 8.96
N TYR A 259 -6.94 0.93 9.86
CA TYR A 259 -6.50 -0.44 9.79
C TYR A 259 -7.42 -1.23 8.86
N THR A 260 -6.84 -2.14 8.11
CA THR A 260 -7.52 -3.16 7.35
C THR A 260 -6.81 -4.47 7.58
N TYR A 261 -7.52 -5.59 7.41
CA TYR A 261 -7.03 -6.88 7.86
C TYR A 261 -7.05 -7.88 6.72
N ALA A 262 -6.10 -8.79 6.75
CA ALA A 262 -6.06 -9.93 5.85
C ALA A 262 -5.82 -11.22 6.63
N GLY A 263 -6.22 -12.33 6.03
CA GLY A 263 -5.92 -13.67 6.53
C GLY A 263 -5.61 -14.60 5.38
N PHE A 264 -4.72 -15.56 5.64
CA PHE A 264 -4.45 -16.69 4.75
C PHE A 264 -5.06 -17.97 5.29
N THR A 265 -5.57 -18.81 4.38
CA THR A 265 -5.84 -20.23 4.68
C THR A 265 -4.55 -20.96 5.05
N GLY A 266 -4.66 -22.16 5.58
CA GLY A 266 -3.60 -23.16 5.52
C GLY A 266 -3.15 -23.42 4.08
N PRO A 267 -2.08 -24.22 3.86
CA PRO A 267 -1.78 -24.75 2.53
C PRO A 267 -2.98 -25.51 2.00
N LEU A 268 -3.33 -25.27 0.72
CA LEU A 268 -4.40 -25.96 0.02
C LEU A 268 -3.79 -27.01 -0.90
N ASP A 269 -4.43 -28.17 -0.99
CA ASP A 269 -4.08 -29.19 -1.96
C ASP A 269 -4.59 -28.86 -3.38
N ASP A 270 -4.24 -29.69 -4.35
CA ASP A 270 -4.59 -29.45 -5.76
C ASP A 270 -6.10 -29.49 -6.00
N ASP A 271 -6.84 -30.38 -5.32
CA ASP A 271 -8.30 -30.48 -5.41
C ASP A 271 -8.99 -29.25 -4.81
N GLU A 272 -8.46 -28.76 -3.71
CA GLU A 272 -8.92 -27.53 -3.07
C GLU A 272 -8.62 -26.30 -3.93
N LEU A 273 -7.41 -26.23 -4.50
CA LEU A 273 -7.02 -25.16 -5.41
C LEU A 273 -7.85 -25.16 -6.69
N ALA A 274 -8.22 -26.33 -7.22
CA ALA A 274 -9.10 -26.45 -8.38
C ALA A 274 -10.50 -25.87 -8.13
N LYS A 275 -11.04 -26.01 -6.90
CA LYS A 275 -12.34 -25.42 -6.52
C LYS A 275 -12.31 -23.88 -6.50
N LEU A 276 -11.15 -23.26 -6.51
CA LEU A 276 -10.95 -21.81 -6.56
C LEU A 276 -10.73 -21.28 -7.98
N GLY A 277 -11.19 -22.00 -9.00
CA GLY A 277 -11.03 -21.64 -10.41
C GLY A 277 -9.72 -22.16 -11.03
N PRO A 278 -9.65 -22.18 -12.38
CA PRO A 278 -8.58 -22.86 -13.12
C PRO A 278 -7.21 -22.17 -13.06
N ALA A 279 -7.19 -20.84 -12.93
CA ALA A 279 -5.93 -20.11 -12.92
C ALA A 279 -5.13 -20.37 -11.62
N ARG A 280 -3.80 -20.52 -11.76
CA ARG A 280 -2.90 -20.71 -10.62
C ARG A 280 -2.95 -19.54 -9.61
N GLU A 281 -3.09 -18.34 -10.13
CA GLU A 281 -3.18 -17.11 -9.35
C GLU A 281 -4.22 -16.17 -9.94
N TRP A 282 -4.94 -15.47 -9.10
CA TRP A 282 -5.85 -14.40 -9.46
C TRP A 282 -6.19 -13.53 -8.25
N GLY A 283 -6.76 -12.36 -8.48
CA GLY A 283 -7.25 -11.51 -7.41
C GLY A 283 -8.48 -10.71 -7.82
N VAL A 284 -9.40 -10.51 -6.87
CA VAL A 284 -10.64 -9.76 -7.02
C VAL A 284 -10.63 -8.52 -6.13
N ILE A 285 -10.90 -7.38 -6.74
CA ILE A 285 -11.23 -6.13 -6.03
C ILE A 285 -12.76 -5.99 -6.03
N PRO A 286 -13.39 -5.80 -4.87
CA PRO A 286 -14.83 -5.68 -4.77
C PRO A 286 -15.36 -4.38 -5.39
N ALA A 287 -16.61 -4.39 -5.83
CA ALA A 287 -17.31 -3.22 -6.34
C ALA A 287 -17.54 -2.14 -5.27
N ASN A 288 -17.61 -2.52 -4.00
CA ASN A 288 -17.73 -1.60 -2.88
C ASN A 288 -16.37 -1.31 -2.24
N ARG A 289 -16.13 -0.06 -1.83
CA ARG A 289 -14.88 0.37 -1.20
C ARG A 289 -14.49 -0.42 0.06
N LEU A 290 -15.48 -0.84 0.85
CA LEU A 290 -15.28 -1.63 2.05
C LEU A 290 -15.58 -3.13 1.83
N GLY A 291 -15.76 -3.55 0.60
CA GLY A 291 -15.96 -4.95 0.25
C GLY A 291 -14.70 -5.80 0.46
N THR A 292 -14.90 -7.10 0.32
CA THR A 292 -13.84 -8.09 0.54
C THR A 292 -12.98 -8.27 -0.70
N THR A 293 -11.69 -8.01 -0.57
CA THR A 293 -10.67 -8.35 -1.59
C THR A 293 -10.24 -9.80 -1.40
N LEU A 294 -10.13 -10.53 -2.50
CA LEU A 294 -9.70 -11.92 -2.52
C LEU A 294 -8.45 -12.09 -3.38
N ARG A 295 -7.60 -13.04 -3.02
CA ARG A 295 -6.48 -13.47 -3.86
C ARG A 295 -6.20 -14.95 -3.67
N LYS A 296 -6.25 -15.71 -4.76
CA LYS A 296 -5.62 -17.03 -4.87
C LYS A 296 -4.14 -16.79 -5.10
N ALA A 297 -3.32 -17.01 -4.09
CA ALA A 297 -1.90 -16.73 -4.16
C ALA A 297 -1.12 -17.92 -4.75
N ALA A 298 -0.09 -17.64 -5.53
CA ALA A 298 0.76 -18.65 -6.16
C ALA A 298 1.43 -19.61 -5.14
N ALA A 299 1.51 -19.20 -3.86
CA ALA A 299 2.03 -20.02 -2.76
C ALA A 299 1.04 -21.12 -2.27
N GLY A 300 -0.01 -21.44 -3.02
CA GLY A 300 -0.98 -22.47 -2.65
C GLY A 300 -1.84 -22.09 -1.45
N ARG A 301 -2.12 -20.79 -1.26
CA ARG A 301 -2.99 -20.27 -0.19
C ARG A 301 -4.02 -19.30 -0.74
N PHE A 302 -5.11 -19.17 0.00
CA PHE A 302 -6.14 -18.23 -0.33
C PHE A 302 -6.18 -17.07 0.67
N MET A 303 -6.12 -15.85 0.17
CA MET A 303 -6.16 -14.63 0.98
C MET A 303 -7.54 -14.00 0.94
N VAL A 304 -8.02 -13.66 2.12
CA VAL A 304 -9.22 -12.85 2.34
C VAL A 304 -8.80 -11.56 3.03
N ARG A 305 -9.10 -10.41 2.44
CA ARG A 305 -8.82 -9.10 3.03
C ARG A 305 -10.12 -8.32 3.16
N SER A 306 -10.46 -7.94 4.39
CA SER A 306 -11.65 -7.15 4.72
C SER A 306 -11.48 -6.48 6.08
N ALA A 307 -12.58 -6.08 6.71
CA ALA A 307 -12.65 -5.39 7.99
C ALA A 307 -11.85 -4.09 8.05
N TYR A 308 -12.35 -3.13 8.81
CA TYR A 308 -11.78 -1.78 8.85
C TYR A 308 -11.97 -1.17 10.23
N SER A 309 -10.94 -0.48 10.74
CA SER A 309 -11.04 0.27 11.99
C SER A 309 -10.26 1.57 11.92
N TYR A 310 -10.75 2.60 12.61
CA TYR A 310 -10.14 3.92 12.63
C TYR A 310 -9.01 3.98 13.66
N GLU A 311 -7.79 4.24 13.20
CA GLU A 311 -6.57 4.52 13.99
C GLU A 311 -6.22 3.51 15.10
N ARG A 312 -6.91 2.39 15.19
CA ARG A 312 -6.72 1.39 16.23
C ARG A 312 -6.89 -0.02 15.65
N GLU A 313 -5.93 -0.90 15.94
CA GLU A 313 -6.03 -2.30 15.57
C GLU A 313 -7.10 -3.00 16.43
N GLN A 314 -7.94 -3.83 15.80
CA GLN A 314 -8.92 -4.66 16.49
C GLN A 314 -8.27 -5.95 17.00
N PRO A 315 -8.84 -6.59 18.03
CA PRO A 315 -8.38 -7.93 18.45
C PRO A 315 -8.41 -8.92 17.30
N LEU A 316 -7.29 -9.58 17.03
CA LEU A 316 -7.16 -10.45 15.85
C LEU A 316 -8.11 -11.65 15.88
N ALA A 317 -8.47 -12.15 17.06
CA ALA A 317 -9.46 -13.22 17.18
C ALA A 317 -10.86 -12.82 16.67
N GLU A 318 -11.27 -11.56 16.87
CA GLU A 318 -12.54 -11.05 16.35
C GLU A 318 -12.45 -10.83 14.83
N VAL A 319 -11.31 -10.32 14.38
CA VAL A 319 -11.03 -10.13 12.96
C VAL A 319 -11.03 -11.46 12.23
N GLN A 320 -10.40 -12.51 12.80
CA GLN A 320 -10.37 -13.85 12.23
C GLN A 320 -11.80 -14.39 11.98
N LYS A 321 -12.69 -14.24 12.96
CA LYS A 321 -14.10 -14.64 12.81
C LYS A 321 -14.80 -13.89 11.67
N MET A 322 -14.55 -12.58 11.54
CA MET A 322 -15.12 -11.78 10.44
C MET A 322 -14.58 -12.21 9.07
N LEU A 323 -13.28 -12.41 8.94
CA LEU A 323 -12.66 -12.84 7.69
C LEU A 323 -13.10 -14.27 7.33
N GLN A 324 -13.23 -15.15 8.32
CA GLN A 324 -13.74 -16.49 8.15
C GLN A 324 -15.17 -16.49 7.61
N ALA A 325 -16.05 -15.65 8.15
CA ALA A 325 -17.42 -15.47 7.65
C ALA A 325 -17.44 -14.97 6.21
N CYS A 326 -16.59 -13.99 5.87
CA CYS A 326 -16.43 -13.49 4.49
C CYS A 326 -15.98 -14.59 3.53
N TYR A 327 -15.06 -15.47 3.95
CA TYR A 327 -14.59 -16.60 3.16
C TYR A 327 -15.67 -17.64 2.93
N GLN A 328 -16.31 -18.10 4.01
CA GLN A 328 -17.35 -19.14 3.96
C GLN A 328 -18.59 -18.72 3.17
N MET A 329 -18.96 -17.44 3.24
CA MET A 329 -20.07 -16.88 2.44
C MET A 329 -19.78 -17.02 0.94
N ARG A 330 -18.55 -16.80 0.52
CA ARG A 330 -18.14 -16.84 -0.90
C ARG A 330 -17.82 -18.24 -1.39
N TYR A 331 -17.30 -19.08 -0.50
CA TYR A 331 -16.85 -20.44 -0.82
C TYR A 331 -17.48 -21.46 0.15
N PRO A 332 -18.80 -21.71 0.08
CA PRO A 332 -19.48 -22.65 0.98
C PRO A 332 -18.97 -24.09 0.81
N ARG A 333 -18.35 -24.42 -0.32
CA ARG A 333 -17.73 -25.74 -0.56
C ARG A 333 -16.40 -25.92 0.21
N MET A 334 -15.83 -24.83 0.74
CA MET A 334 -14.60 -24.80 1.52
C MET A 334 -14.87 -24.65 3.03
N ARG A 335 -16.02 -25.09 3.50
CA ARG A 335 -16.35 -25.14 4.92
C ARG A 335 -15.36 -26.04 5.65
N GLY A 336 -14.86 -25.60 6.79
CA GLY A 336 -13.81 -26.30 7.54
C GLY A 336 -12.41 -25.76 7.33
N HIS A 337 -12.17 -24.97 6.27
CA HIS A 337 -10.91 -24.24 6.16
C HIS A 337 -10.87 -23.11 7.20
N GLU A 338 -9.74 -23.02 7.87
CA GLU A 338 -9.47 -21.94 8.82
C GLU A 338 -8.52 -20.92 8.21
N LEU A 339 -8.48 -19.75 8.80
CA LEU A 339 -7.52 -18.68 8.49
C LEU A 339 -6.49 -18.58 9.64
N PRO A 340 -5.49 -19.47 9.70
CA PRO A 340 -4.53 -19.51 10.81
C PRO A 340 -3.62 -18.29 10.85
N LEU A 341 -3.40 -17.62 9.72
CA LEU A 341 -2.58 -16.42 9.64
C LEU A 341 -3.50 -15.22 9.44
N VAL A 342 -3.63 -14.38 10.45
CA VAL A 342 -4.41 -13.13 10.39
C VAL A 342 -3.56 -11.98 10.85
N TRP A 343 -3.58 -10.89 10.09
CA TRP A 343 -2.78 -9.70 10.39
C TRP A 343 -3.50 -8.40 10.02
N GLY A 344 -3.17 -7.34 10.73
CA GLY A 344 -3.57 -5.98 10.39
C GLY A 344 -2.53 -5.26 9.54
N GLY A 345 -2.95 -4.22 8.85
CA GLY A 345 -2.09 -3.27 8.14
C GLY A 345 -2.71 -1.89 8.12
N VAL A 346 -1.87 -0.86 8.19
CA VAL A 346 -2.32 0.54 8.17
C VAL A 346 -2.29 1.08 6.74
N THR A 347 -3.37 1.74 6.34
CA THR A 347 -3.38 2.59 5.16
C THR A 347 -3.64 4.04 5.55
N ALA A 348 -2.95 4.98 4.90
CA ALA A 348 -3.21 6.41 5.06
C ALA A 348 -4.14 6.87 3.95
N LEU A 349 -5.20 7.54 4.34
CA LEU A 349 -6.22 8.11 3.46
C LEU A 349 -6.23 9.62 3.56
N THR A 350 -6.59 10.26 2.45
CA THR A 350 -6.93 11.68 2.36
C THR A 350 -8.40 11.84 2.02
N ARG A 351 -8.97 12.99 2.28
CA ARG A 351 -10.40 13.21 2.03
C ARG A 351 -10.77 13.12 0.54
N ASN A 352 -9.95 13.69 -0.33
CA ASN A 352 -10.17 13.73 -1.78
C ASN A 352 -9.41 12.66 -2.56
N GLY A 353 -8.69 11.74 -1.90
CA GLY A 353 -7.89 10.68 -2.57
C GLY A 353 -6.56 11.16 -3.15
N ALA A 354 -6.20 12.43 -2.97
CA ALA A 354 -4.94 12.98 -3.45
C ALA A 354 -3.76 12.54 -2.57
N LEU A 355 -2.61 12.29 -3.17
CA LEU A 355 -1.35 12.02 -2.47
C LEU A 355 -0.77 13.34 -1.93
N TYR A 356 -0.27 13.34 -0.71
CA TYR A 356 0.52 14.47 -0.22
C TYR A 356 1.97 14.27 -0.62
N PHE A 357 2.37 15.00 -1.65
CA PHE A 357 3.68 14.89 -2.29
C PHE A 357 4.32 16.26 -2.49
N GLY A 358 5.61 16.36 -2.19
CA GLY A 358 6.39 17.55 -2.46
C GLY A 358 7.31 17.97 -1.32
N GLN A 359 7.93 19.13 -1.47
CA GLN A 359 8.68 19.82 -0.43
C GLN A 359 7.69 20.57 0.46
N ILE A 360 7.81 20.39 1.77
CA ILE A 360 6.93 21.03 2.77
C ILE A 360 7.61 22.15 3.55
N SER A 361 8.93 22.12 3.66
CA SER A 361 9.79 23.19 4.14
C SER A 361 11.19 23.02 3.55
N ASP A 362 12.08 23.98 3.77
CA ASP A 362 13.46 23.93 3.25
C ASP A 362 14.12 22.62 3.70
N GLY A 363 14.55 21.78 2.74
CA GLY A 363 15.19 20.48 2.98
C GLY A 363 14.28 19.35 3.51
N ILE A 364 12.96 19.54 3.65
CA ILE A 364 12.04 18.48 4.08
C ILE A 364 11.05 18.12 2.97
N TYR A 365 11.06 16.86 2.58
CA TYR A 365 10.28 16.30 1.48
C TYR A 365 9.35 15.19 1.98
N ILE A 366 8.15 15.10 1.43
CA ILE A 366 7.12 14.17 1.91
C ILE A 366 6.40 13.45 0.75
N SER A 367 6.12 12.16 0.94
CA SER A 367 5.20 11.38 0.10
C SER A 367 4.38 10.43 0.98
N ILE A 368 3.13 10.82 1.28
CA ILE A 368 2.22 10.11 2.18
C ILE A 368 0.78 10.16 1.67
N GLY A 369 -0.10 9.35 2.24
CA GLY A 369 -1.50 9.29 1.82
C GLY A 369 -1.70 8.39 0.61
N CYS A 370 -1.24 7.15 0.70
CA CYS A 370 -1.28 6.17 -0.41
C CYS A 370 -2.70 5.81 -0.89
N ASN A 371 -3.73 6.09 -0.08
CA ASN A 371 -5.14 5.83 -0.39
C ASN A 371 -5.45 4.37 -0.80
N GLY A 372 -4.72 3.41 -0.20
CA GLY A 372 -4.94 1.97 -0.41
C GLY A 372 -4.25 1.36 -1.65
N ALA A 373 -3.62 2.16 -2.52
CA ALA A 373 -2.89 1.69 -3.70
C ALA A 373 -1.42 2.11 -3.63
N GLY A 374 -0.72 1.74 -2.54
CA GLY A 374 0.56 2.31 -2.16
C GLY A 374 1.80 1.67 -2.76
N MET A 375 1.74 0.46 -3.30
CA MET A 375 2.96 -0.25 -3.72
C MET A 375 3.63 0.44 -4.93
N LEU A 376 2.97 0.43 -6.08
CA LEU A 376 3.50 1.05 -7.29
C LEU A 376 3.58 2.57 -7.16
N LYS A 377 2.50 3.19 -6.66
CA LYS A 377 2.46 4.63 -6.41
C LYS A 377 3.59 5.07 -5.47
N GLY A 378 3.79 4.36 -4.36
CA GLY A 378 4.86 4.65 -3.41
C GLY A 378 6.25 4.52 -4.01
N SER A 379 6.49 3.51 -4.85
CA SER A 379 7.76 3.34 -5.56
C SER A 379 8.04 4.51 -6.50
N MET A 380 7.05 4.89 -7.34
CA MET A 380 7.22 5.98 -8.30
C MET A 380 7.38 7.33 -7.62
N PHE A 381 6.50 7.67 -6.68
CA PHE A 381 6.59 8.95 -5.96
C PHE A 381 7.79 9.01 -5.01
N GLY A 382 8.28 7.87 -4.51
CA GLY A 382 9.54 7.79 -3.80
C GLY A 382 10.72 8.15 -4.70
N LYS A 383 10.79 7.58 -5.91
CA LYS A 383 11.80 7.93 -6.92
C LYS A 383 11.79 9.43 -7.23
N LEU A 384 10.62 9.99 -7.51
CA LEU A 384 10.46 11.43 -7.78
C LEU A 384 10.82 12.31 -6.58
N LEU A 385 10.57 11.83 -5.37
CA LEU A 385 10.97 12.54 -4.14
C LEU A 385 12.49 12.61 -4.01
N GLY A 386 13.20 11.54 -4.38
CA GLY A 386 14.66 11.52 -4.47
C GLY A 386 15.18 12.50 -5.52
N GLU A 387 14.57 12.53 -6.71
CA GLU A 387 14.91 13.51 -7.76
C GLU A 387 14.74 14.95 -7.27
N MET A 388 13.57 15.25 -6.67
CA MET A 388 13.30 16.57 -6.11
C MET A 388 14.32 16.99 -5.03
N ALA A 389 14.68 16.05 -4.14
CA ALA A 389 15.65 16.32 -3.08
C ALA A 389 17.06 16.60 -3.58
N CYS A 390 17.41 16.13 -4.79
CA CYS A 390 18.67 16.41 -5.49
C CYS A 390 18.58 17.61 -6.42
N GLY A 391 17.43 18.29 -6.51
CA GLY A 391 17.24 19.45 -7.39
C GLY A 391 17.04 19.09 -8.87
N GLU A 392 16.82 17.80 -9.17
CA GLU A 392 16.55 17.35 -10.54
C GLU A 392 15.20 17.88 -11.03
N GLN A 393 15.12 18.05 -12.34
CA GLN A 393 13.89 18.43 -13.03
C GLN A 393 13.57 17.39 -14.10
N SER A 394 12.37 16.83 -14.03
CA SER A 394 11.88 15.89 -15.04
C SER A 394 10.42 16.17 -15.38
N PRO A 395 9.96 15.82 -16.60
CA PRO A 395 8.55 15.95 -16.96
C PRO A 395 7.63 15.19 -15.99
N GLN A 396 8.06 14.03 -15.52
CA GLN A 396 7.35 13.20 -14.55
C GLN A 396 7.21 13.90 -13.19
N LEU A 397 8.26 14.59 -12.74
CA LEU A 397 8.24 15.37 -11.51
C LEU A 397 7.31 16.58 -11.65
N ALA A 398 7.36 17.28 -12.79
CA ALA A 398 6.47 18.39 -13.09
C ALA A 398 4.99 17.96 -13.10
N ASP A 399 4.65 16.84 -13.75
CA ASP A 399 3.31 16.26 -13.73
C ASP A 399 2.86 15.89 -12.31
N ALA A 400 3.74 15.26 -11.53
CA ALA A 400 3.45 14.87 -10.15
C ALA A 400 3.18 16.07 -9.23
N LEU A 401 3.89 17.16 -9.40
CA LEU A 401 3.69 18.42 -8.66
C LEU A 401 2.41 19.15 -9.08
N GLY A 402 1.95 18.94 -10.31
CA GLY A 402 0.71 19.49 -10.83
C GLY A 402 -0.56 18.75 -10.38
N PHE A 403 -0.46 17.59 -9.73
CA PHE A 403 -1.63 16.88 -9.23
C PHE A 403 -2.26 17.55 -8.01
N GLU A 404 -3.56 17.29 -7.83
CA GLU A 404 -4.32 17.82 -6.72
C GLU A 404 -3.69 17.49 -5.36
N LYS A 405 -3.68 18.46 -4.45
CA LYS A 405 -3.19 18.29 -3.08
C LYS A 405 -4.29 17.79 -2.15
N PRO A 406 -3.95 17.12 -1.04
CA PRO A 406 -4.93 16.68 -0.05
C PRO A 406 -5.74 17.83 0.53
N SER A 407 -7.06 17.67 0.52
CA SER A 407 -7.97 18.64 1.13
C SER A 407 -7.93 18.56 2.66
N TRP A 408 -8.33 19.64 3.30
CA TRP A 408 -8.35 19.78 4.75
C TRP A 408 -9.28 18.76 5.43
N LEU A 409 -8.86 18.30 6.60
CA LEU A 409 -9.59 17.41 7.50
C LEU A 409 -9.87 18.11 8.84
N PRO A 410 -11.08 17.97 9.41
CA PRO A 410 -11.39 18.51 10.71
C PRO A 410 -10.49 17.90 11.82
N PRO A 411 -10.30 18.63 12.95
CA PRO A 411 -9.57 18.08 14.09
C PRO A 411 -10.36 16.96 14.80
N GLU A 412 -9.67 16.26 15.73
CA GLU A 412 -10.34 15.37 16.68
C GLU A 412 -11.17 16.19 17.70
N PRO A 413 -12.33 15.68 18.14
CA PRO A 413 -12.91 14.36 17.85
C PRO A 413 -13.81 14.32 16.61
N ILE A 414 -14.05 15.45 15.93
CA ILE A 414 -14.98 15.56 14.79
C ILE A 414 -14.58 14.59 13.68
N ARG A 415 -13.29 14.50 13.36
CA ARG A 415 -12.78 13.58 12.34
C ARG A 415 -13.08 12.12 12.69
N ARG A 416 -12.87 11.69 13.92
CA ARG A 416 -13.19 10.33 14.38
C ARG A 416 -14.67 10.02 14.17
N ILE A 417 -15.57 10.91 14.59
CA ILE A 417 -17.00 10.75 14.42
C ILE A 417 -17.34 10.61 12.92
N ALA A 418 -16.84 11.52 12.10
CA ALA A 418 -17.11 11.51 10.66
C ALA A 418 -16.59 10.21 9.98
N VAL A 419 -15.35 9.82 10.24
CA VAL A 419 -14.76 8.62 9.62
C VAL A 419 -15.42 7.32 10.12
N THR A 420 -15.68 7.20 11.43
CA THR A 420 -16.33 6.00 11.96
C THR A 420 -17.78 5.87 11.49
N SER A 421 -18.51 6.98 11.39
CA SER A 421 -19.86 7.00 10.81
C SER A 421 -19.84 6.65 9.32
N ALA A 422 -18.88 7.17 8.56
CA ALA A 422 -18.69 6.81 7.16
C ALA A 422 -18.38 5.32 6.97
N ILE A 423 -17.50 4.75 7.81
CA ILE A 423 -17.21 3.30 7.79
C ILE A 423 -18.47 2.49 8.06
N ARG A 424 -19.25 2.84 9.10
CA ARG A 424 -20.50 2.14 9.43
C ARG A 424 -21.52 2.22 8.28
N TYR A 425 -21.73 3.39 7.73
CA TYR A 425 -22.62 3.62 6.60
C TYR A 425 -22.21 2.82 5.36
N GLN A 426 -20.92 2.88 4.98
CA GLN A 426 -20.42 2.15 3.83
C GLN A 426 -20.48 0.63 4.03
N LYS A 427 -20.21 0.14 5.25
CA LYS A 427 -20.36 -1.29 5.59
C LYS A 427 -21.80 -1.74 5.45
N HIS A 428 -22.76 -0.98 5.97
CA HIS A 428 -24.20 -1.26 5.82
C HIS A 428 -24.59 -1.31 4.33
N LYS A 429 -24.14 -0.31 3.55
CA LYS A 429 -24.43 -0.24 2.10
C LYS A 429 -23.75 -1.34 1.30
N ALA A 430 -22.63 -1.84 1.75
CA ALA A 430 -21.92 -2.93 1.07
C ALA A 430 -22.67 -4.28 1.20
N GLY A 431 -23.39 -4.52 2.29
CA GLY A 431 -24.12 -5.76 2.50
C GLY A 431 -23.24 -7.00 2.29
N ILE A 432 -23.63 -7.88 1.37
CA ILE A 432 -22.90 -9.12 1.04
C ILE A 432 -21.58 -8.89 0.27
N GLU A 433 -21.28 -7.66 -0.16
CA GLU A 433 -19.98 -7.30 -0.74
C GLU A 433 -18.85 -7.24 0.33
N CYS A 434 -19.24 -7.09 1.62
CA CYS A 434 -18.30 -7.09 2.76
C CYS A 434 -17.81 -8.48 3.15
#